data_cc5ad6fedea6f34adaa4c2803ce13b30
#
_entry.id   cc5ad6fedea6f34adaa4c2803ce13b30
#
_cell.length_a   1.000
_cell.length_b   1.000
_cell.length_c   1.000
_cell.angle_alpha   90.00
_cell.angle_beta   90.00
_cell.angle_gamma   90.00
#
_symmetry.space_group_name_H-M   'P 1'
#
loop_
_entity.id
_entity.type
_entity.pdbx_description
1 polymer ?
#
loop_
_entity_poly.entity_id
_entity_poly.type
_entity_poly.pdbx_seq_one_letter_code
_entity_poly.pdbx_strand_id
1 'polypeptide(L)'
;GIRVFDCRTGSIEEFECRFLVLATGGAGQLFKFTTNSDVATGDGVALAYDAGAEIMDMEFYQFHPTALRMPGVTPFLITEAVRGEGGFLRNVEGHRFMPDYTPDGDLAPRDIVARSILNEMKKTGSDRVFIDITHLPSRTVTTRFPHIYRFCLNHGLNITKGLIPVAPAAHYMMGGVKTNSWGETNIAGLFACGETACTGVHGANRLASNSLLE
;
A
#
# COMPACT_ATOMS: atom_id res chain seq x y z
N GLY A 1 -24.97 -17.34 7.89
CA GLY A 1 -25.41 -16.66 6.67
C GLY A 1 -24.93 -15.24 6.59
N ILE A 2 -25.18 -14.59 5.48
CA ILE A 2 -24.87 -13.17 5.24
C ILE A 2 -26.10 -12.45 4.68
N ARG A 3 -26.14 -11.15 4.93
CA ARG A 3 -27.11 -10.23 4.36
C ARG A 3 -26.37 -9.30 3.40
N VAL A 4 -26.85 -9.21 2.16
CA VAL A 4 -26.21 -8.46 1.06
C VAL A 4 -27.18 -7.44 0.51
N PHE A 5 -26.71 -6.22 0.27
CA PHE A 5 -27.45 -5.20 -0.45
C PHE A 5 -27.08 -5.22 -1.93
N ASP A 6 -28.05 -5.56 -2.81
CA ASP A 6 -27.85 -5.46 -4.24
C ASP A 6 -28.08 -4.01 -4.72
N CYS A 7 -26.98 -3.32 -5.04
CA CYS A 7 -27.03 -1.92 -5.49
C CYS A 7 -27.78 -1.71 -6.82
N ARG A 8 -27.97 -2.76 -7.64
CA ARG A 8 -28.70 -2.64 -8.92
C ARG A 8 -30.19 -2.68 -8.72
N THR A 9 -30.65 -3.51 -7.79
CA THR A 9 -32.10 -3.70 -7.51
C THR A 9 -32.59 -2.87 -6.32
N GLY A 10 -31.68 -2.42 -5.46
CA GLY A 10 -32.00 -1.77 -4.20
C GLY A 10 -32.59 -2.71 -3.14
N SER A 11 -32.46 -4.03 -3.34
CA SER A 11 -33.00 -5.06 -2.43
C SER A 11 -31.94 -5.58 -1.47
N ILE A 12 -32.40 -6.05 -0.31
CA ILE A 12 -31.58 -6.82 0.63
C ILE A 12 -31.89 -8.29 0.40
N GLU A 13 -30.84 -9.09 0.21
CA GLU A 13 -30.92 -10.53 0.06
C GLU A 13 -30.20 -11.22 1.22
N GLU A 14 -30.74 -12.35 1.67
CA GLU A 14 -30.15 -13.16 2.72
C GLU A 14 -29.68 -14.49 2.14
N PHE A 15 -28.41 -14.83 2.42
CA PHE A 15 -27.81 -16.08 1.98
C PHE A 15 -27.50 -16.94 3.19
N GLU A 16 -28.15 -18.10 3.29
CA GLU A 16 -27.81 -19.11 4.27
C GLU A 16 -26.58 -19.89 3.82
N CYS A 17 -25.62 -20.08 4.71
CA CYS A 17 -24.42 -20.86 4.45
C CYS A 17 -23.94 -21.58 5.72
N ARG A 18 -23.27 -22.70 5.55
CA ARG A 18 -22.61 -23.43 6.66
C ARG A 18 -21.24 -22.87 6.96
N PHE A 19 -20.57 -22.32 5.93
CA PHE A 19 -19.24 -21.73 6.00
C PHE A 19 -19.26 -20.42 5.26
N LEU A 20 -18.59 -19.41 5.83
CA LEU A 20 -18.39 -18.09 5.23
C LEU A 20 -16.89 -17.79 5.22
N VAL A 21 -16.36 -17.38 4.07
CA VAL A 21 -14.99 -16.92 3.92
C VAL A 21 -14.99 -15.42 3.65
N LEU A 22 -14.38 -14.63 4.53
CA LEU A 22 -14.13 -13.21 4.32
C LEU A 22 -12.84 -13.02 3.53
N ALA A 23 -12.95 -12.40 2.36
CA ALA A 23 -11.83 -12.05 1.48
C ALA A 23 -12.02 -10.60 0.97
N THR A 24 -12.35 -9.69 1.87
CA THR A 24 -12.86 -8.33 1.59
C THR A 24 -11.76 -7.30 1.40
N GLY A 25 -10.49 -7.70 1.49
CA GLY A 25 -9.37 -6.78 1.38
C GLY A 25 -9.15 -5.93 2.64
N GLY A 26 -8.32 -4.90 2.51
CA GLY A 26 -7.89 -4.05 3.61
C GLY A 26 -8.73 -2.80 3.82
N ALA A 27 -8.12 -1.80 4.49
CA ALA A 27 -8.78 -0.58 4.97
C ALA A 27 -8.03 0.70 4.57
N GLY A 28 -7.41 0.73 3.37
CA GLY A 28 -6.59 1.88 2.93
C GLY A 28 -7.33 3.20 2.88
N GLN A 29 -8.63 3.18 2.66
CA GLN A 29 -9.47 4.38 2.60
C GLN A 29 -9.67 5.08 3.95
N LEU A 30 -9.20 4.49 5.06
CA LEU A 30 -9.10 5.19 6.35
C LEU A 30 -8.03 6.30 6.32
N PHE A 31 -7.11 6.26 5.36
CA PHE A 31 -6.02 7.22 5.23
C PHE A 31 -6.26 8.20 4.09
N LYS A 32 -5.93 9.47 4.34
CA LYS A 32 -6.05 10.54 3.34
C LYS A 32 -5.25 10.28 2.06
N PHE A 33 -4.09 9.62 2.20
CA PHE A 33 -3.23 9.24 1.10
C PHE A 33 -3.02 7.72 1.12
N THR A 34 -3.54 7.05 0.13
CA THR A 34 -3.45 5.60 -0.03
C THR A 34 -3.27 5.23 -1.49
N THR A 35 -2.56 4.12 -1.72
CA THR A 35 -2.43 3.50 -3.04
C THR A 35 -3.52 2.46 -3.30
N ASN A 36 -4.39 2.22 -2.32
CA ASN A 36 -5.47 1.24 -2.43
C ASN A 36 -6.66 1.78 -3.22
N SER A 37 -7.44 0.87 -3.77
CA SER A 37 -8.72 1.17 -4.41
C SER A 37 -9.71 1.81 -3.42
N ASP A 38 -10.65 2.58 -3.94
CA ASP A 38 -11.75 3.22 -3.22
C ASP A 38 -12.68 2.25 -2.47
N VAL A 39 -12.66 0.98 -2.83
CA VAL A 39 -13.40 -0.10 -2.16
C VAL A 39 -12.66 -0.71 -0.97
N ALA A 40 -11.42 -0.32 -0.69
CA ALA A 40 -10.65 -0.80 0.46
C ALA A 40 -11.01 -0.03 1.73
N THR A 41 -12.24 -0.22 2.22
CA THR A 41 -12.88 0.55 3.29
C THR A 41 -12.80 -0.10 4.66
N GLY A 42 -12.39 -1.37 4.75
CA GLY A 42 -12.28 -2.12 6.01
C GLY A 42 -13.60 -2.75 6.49
N ASP A 43 -14.63 -2.74 5.66
CA ASP A 43 -15.97 -3.21 6.02
C ASP A 43 -15.97 -4.66 6.50
N GLY A 44 -15.18 -5.55 5.88
CA GLY A 44 -15.12 -6.95 6.30
C GLY A 44 -14.53 -7.14 7.69
N VAL A 45 -13.54 -6.33 8.07
CA VAL A 45 -13.00 -6.35 9.44
C VAL A 45 -14.04 -5.86 10.44
N ALA A 46 -14.77 -4.79 10.10
CA ALA A 46 -15.85 -4.26 10.95
C ALA A 46 -16.98 -5.28 11.11
N LEU A 47 -17.43 -5.91 10.03
CA LEU A 47 -18.45 -6.97 10.07
C LEU A 47 -18.02 -8.19 10.91
N ALA A 48 -16.76 -8.58 10.79
CA ALA A 48 -16.23 -9.67 11.60
C ALA A 48 -16.18 -9.31 13.09
N TYR A 49 -15.75 -8.09 13.41
CA TYR A 49 -15.71 -7.56 14.77
C TYR A 49 -17.13 -7.52 15.39
N ASP A 50 -18.11 -7.00 14.67
CA ASP A 50 -19.50 -6.94 15.11
C ASP A 50 -20.11 -8.33 15.31
N ALA A 51 -19.64 -9.32 14.56
CA ALA A 51 -20.04 -10.72 14.74
C ALA A 51 -19.33 -11.41 15.94
N GLY A 52 -18.36 -10.76 16.59
CA GLY A 52 -17.60 -11.29 17.72
C GLY A 52 -16.29 -12.00 17.32
N ALA A 53 -15.78 -11.78 16.12
CA ALA A 53 -14.46 -12.28 15.72
C ALA A 53 -13.34 -11.53 16.46
N GLU A 54 -12.29 -12.25 16.83
CA GLU A 54 -11.08 -11.63 17.35
C GLU A 54 -10.36 -10.85 16.25
N ILE A 55 -9.96 -9.60 16.56
CA ILE A 55 -9.20 -8.73 15.68
C ILE A 55 -7.81 -8.54 16.27
N MET A 56 -6.77 -8.56 15.43
CA MET A 56 -5.38 -8.50 15.87
C MET A 56 -4.56 -7.53 15.02
N ASP A 57 -3.53 -6.91 15.63
CA ASP A 57 -2.46 -6.14 14.97
C ASP A 57 -2.93 -4.94 14.13
N MET A 58 -4.08 -4.33 14.45
CA MET A 58 -4.67 -3.22 13.68
C MET A 58 -3.79 -1.96 13.65
N GLU A 59 -2.84 -1.82 14.57
CA GLU A 59 -1.84 -0.75 14.57
C GLU A 59 -0.78 -0.91 13.48
N PHE A 60 -0.62 -2.10 12.89
CA PHE A 60 0.37 -2.36 11.87
C PHE A 60 -0.18 -2.11 10.48
N TYR A 61 0.05 -0.90 9.99
CA TYR A 61 -0.27 -0.51 8.62
C TYR A 61 1.00 -0.14 7.86
N GLN A 62 1.29 -0.84 6.76
CA GLN A 62 2.46 -0.55 5.93
C GLN A 62 2.22 0.65 5.03
N PHE A 63 3.12 1.65 5.14
CA PHE A 63 3.17 2.76 4.20
C PHE A 63 4.17 2.43 3.09
N HIS A 64 3.72 2.52 1.83
CA HIS A 64 4.65 2.46 0.72
C HIS A 64 5.40 3.79 0.62
N PRO A 65 6.76 3.76 0.61
CA PRO A 65 7.54 5.00 0.69
C PRO A 65 7.36 5.93 -0.51
N THR A 66 7.07 5.37 -1.68
CA THR A 66 7.12 6.10 -2.97
C THR A 66 5.80 5.99 -3.73
N ALA A 67 4.75 6.63 -3.24
CA ALA A 67 3.55 6.91 -4.00
C ALA A 67 3.66 8.25 -4.72
N LEU A 68 3.23 8.33 -5.98
CA LEU A 68 3.22 9.57 -6.75
C LEU A 68 2.45 10.67 -6.02
N ARG A 69 3.06 11.84 -5.88
CA ARG A 69 2.53 12.98 -5.16
C ARG A 69 2.40 14.19 -6.07
N MET A 70 1.30 14.24 -6.84
CA MET A 70 0.97 15.35 -7.73
C MET A 70 -0.38 15.97 -7.37
N PRO A 71 -0.55 17.30 -7.46
CA PRO A 71 -1.84 17.94 -7.21
C PRO A 71 -2.93 17.41 -8.15
N GLY A 72 -4.08 17.02 -7.60
CA GLY A 72 -5.22 16.53 -8.39
C GLY A 72 -5.07 15.12 -8.97
N VAL A 73 -3.97 14.42 -8.65
CA VAL A 73 -3.74 13.05 -9.11
C VAL A 73 -3.86 12.09 -7.93
N THR A 74 -4.64 11.01 -8.11
CA THR A 74 -4.72 9.93 -7.12
C THR A 74 -3.34 9.33 -6.89
N PRO A 75 -2.96 9.01 -5.63
CA PRO A 75 -1.67 8.39 -5.34
C PRO A 75 -1.49 7.11 -6.17
N PHE A 76 -0.47 7.09 -7.00
CA PHE A 76 -0.12 5.97 -7.86
C PHE A 76 1.18 5.34 -7.39
N LEU A 77 1.25 4.01 -7.36
CA LEU A 77 2.41 3.30 -6.85
C LEU A 77 3.62 3.44 -7.79
N ILE A 78 4.68 4.09 -7.32
CA ILE A 78 5.99 4.02 -7.95
C ILE A 78 6.73 2.84 -7.31
N THR A 79 6.73 1.72 -8.01
CA THR A 79 7.25 0.46 -7.47
C THR A 79 8.69 0.57 -6.96
N GLU A 80 9.01 -0.22 -5.95
CA GLU A 80 10.35 -0.34 -5.38
C GLU A 80 11.42 -0.72 -6.42
N ALA A 81 11.02 -1.45 -7.48
CA ALA A 81 11.91 -1.80 -8.59
C ALA A 81 12.54 -0.59 -9.28
N VAL A 82 11.92 0.60 -9.20
CA VAL A 82 12.51 1.85 -9.76
C VAL A 82 13.77 2.24 -8.97
N ARG A 83 13.76 2.07 -7.65
CA ARG A 83 14.95 2.27 -6.80
C ARG A 83 15.96 1.15 -7.02
N GLY A 84 15.49 -0.08 -7.19
CA GLY A 84 16.33 -1.24 -7.54
C GLY A 84 17.05 -1.10 -8.88
N GLU A 85 16.48 -0.39 -9.86
CA GLU A 85 17.12 -0.10 -11.15
C GLU A 85 18.13 1.07 -11.05
N GLY A 86 18.28 1.67 -9.87
CA GLY A 86 19.23 2.76 -9.60
C GLY A 86 18.58 4.13 -9.40
N GLY A 87 17.29 4.21 -9.16
CA GLY A 87 16.63 5.47 -8.82
C GLY A 87 17.06 5.99 -7.45
N PHE A 88 17.36 7.30 -7.35
CA PHE A 88 17.80 7.97 -6.14
C PHE A 88 16.67 8.81 -5.54
N LEU A 89 16.57 8.81 -4.21
CA LEU A 89 15.70 9.73 -3.47
C LEU A 89 16.40 11.05 -3.23
N ARG A 90 15.75 12.15 -3.64
CA ARG A 90 16.22 13.53 -3.43
C ARG A 90 15.17 14.36 -2.70
N ASN A 91 15.63 15.25 -1.85
CA ASN A 91 14.77 16.27 -1.24
C ASN A 91 14.50 17.43 -2.22
N VAL A 92 13.74 18.43 -1.80
CA VAL A 92 13.39 19.61 -2.62
C VAL A 92 14.60 20.49 -2.94
N GLU A 93 15.70 20.37 -2.20
CA GLU A 93 16.97 21.07 -2.43
C GLU A 93 17.88 20.30 -3.40
N GLY A 94 17.45 19.11 -3.86
CA GLY A 94 18.21 18.26 -4.76
C GLY A 94 19.21 17.32 -4.08
N HIS A 95 19.31 17.35 -2.74
CA HIS A 95 20.21 16.50 -1.97
C HIS A 95 19.72 15.05 -1.97
N ARG A 96 20.63 14.08 -2.23
CA ARG A 96 20.39 12.66 -2.08
C ARG A 96 20.55 12.27 -0.62
N PHE A 97 19.46 12.19 0.12
CA PHE A 97 19.44 12.12 1.57
C PHE A 97 19.52 10.70 2.17
N MET A 98 19.15 9.66 1.43
CA MET A 98 19.09 8.30 2.01
C MET A 98 20.40 7.81 2.64
N PRO A 99 21.59 8.08 2.09
CA PRO A 99 22.86 7.72 2.73
C PRO A 99 23.10 8.35 4.10
N ASP A 100 22.44 9.48 4.42
CA ASP A 100 22.54 10.13 5.72
C ASP A 100 21.73 9.41 6.81
N TYR A 101 20.77 8.55 6.41
CA TYR A 101 19.87 7.82 7.30
C TYR A 101 20.26 6.35 7.48
N THR A 102 20.85 5.73 6.46
CA THR A 102 21.20 4.30 6.49
C THR A 102 22.28 3.96 5.46
N PRO A 103 23.19 3.03 5.80
CA PRO A 103 24.21 2.57 4.86
C PRO A 103 23.62 1.83 3.64
N ASP A 104 22.42 1.25 3.76
CA ASP A 104 21.72 0.57 2.65
C ASP A 104 21.16 1.57 1.63
N GLY A 105 21.17 2.86 1.94
CA GLY A 105 20.73 3.95 1.08
C GLY A 105 19.30 3.75 0.56
N ASP A 106 19.10 3.99 -0.74
CA ASP A 106 17.79 3.93 -1.39
C ASP A 106 17.18 2.50 -1.45
N LEU A 107 17.95 1.46 -1.14
CA LEU A 107 17.53 0.06 -1.13
C LEU A 107 17.15 -0.47 0.25
N ALA A 108 17.19 0.37 1.27
CA ALA A 108 16.77 0.02 2.62
C ALA A 108 15.31 -0.50 2.69
N PRO A 109 14.92 -1.26 3.73
CA PRO A 109 13.55 -1.71 3.96
C PRO A 109 12.53 -0.57 3.90
N ARG A 110 11.30 -0.88 3.48
CA ARG A 110 10.23 0.11 3.23
C ARG A 110 9.95 1.03 4.41
N ASP A 111 9.94 0.48 5.62
CA ASP A 111 9.70 1.23 6.85
C ASP A 111 10.80 2.25 7.13
N ILE A 112 12.06 1.88 6.90
CA ILE A 112 13.22 2.77 7.05
C ILE A 112 13.12 3.90 6.01
N VAL A 113 12.89 3.55 4.72
CA VAL A 113 12.76 4.55 3.66
C VAL A 113 11.58 5.48 3.92
N ALA A 114 10.42 4.96 4.31
CA ALA A 114 9.25 5.79 4.58
C ALA A 114 9.49 6.77 5.73
N ARG A 115 10.11 6.32 6.83
CA ARG A 115 10.46 7.19 7.97
C ARG A 115 11.51 8.24 7.58
N SER A 116 12.52 7.86 6.80
CA SER A 116 13.55 8.79 6.30
C SER A 116 12.93 9.88 5.42
N ILE A 117 12.03 9.51 4.51
CA ILE A 117 11.28 10.46 3.68
C ILE A 117 10.45 11.42 4.55
N LEU A 118 9.71 10.91 5.53
CA LEU A 118 8.92 11.76 6.42
C LEU A 118 9.78 12.73 7.23
N ASN A 119 10.94 12.29 7.70
CA ASN A 119 11.90 13.15 8.40
C ASN A 119 12.45 14.23 7.49
N GLU A 120 12.82 13.87 6.25
CA GLU A 120 13.32 14.83 5.27
C GLU A 120 12.28 15.85 4.81
N MET A 121 11.02 15.39 4.64
CA MET A 121 9.89 16.28 4.36
C MET A 121 9.67 17.29 5.49
N LYS A 122 9.75 16.85 6.77
CA LYS A 122 9.64 17.74 7.93
C LYS A 122 10.80 18.74 7.99
N LYS A 123 12.02 18.28 7.77
CA LYS A 123 13.24 19.10 7.80
C LYS A 123 13.21 20.19 6.74
N THR A 124 12.72 19.89 5.55
CA THR A 124 12.67 20.83 4.42
C THR A 124 11.35 21.60 4.31
N GLY A 125 10.37 21.34 5.17
CA GLY A 125 9.03 21.96 5.12
C GLY A 125 8.23 21.56 3.87
N SER A 126 8.56 20.44 3.22
CA SER A 126 7.93 19.99 1.97
C SER A 126 6.89 18.90 2.21
N ASP A 127 5.88 18.81 1.33
CA ASP A 127 4.88 17.74 1.33
C ASP A 127 5.31 16.52 0.45
N ARG A 128 6.54 16.56 -0.10
CA ARG A 128 7.07 15.53 -1.02
C ARG A 128 8.58 15.51 -1.05
N VAL A 129 9.11 14.42 -1.58
CA VAL A 129 10.47 14.25 -2.05
C VAL A 129 10.43 13.80 -3.52
N PHE A 130 11.56 13.50 -4.13
CA PHE A 130 11.62 13.10 -5.52
C PHE A 130 12.41 11.81 -5.71
N ILE A 131 11.99 10.99 -6.69
CA ILE A 131 12.83 9.93 -7.26
C ILE A 131 13.47 10.49 -8.54
N ASP A 132 14.79 10.39 -8.60
CA ASP A 132 15.60 10.74 -9.76
C ASP A 132 16.04 9.48 -10.50
N ILE A 133 15.59 9.32 -11.74
CA ILE A 133 15.99 8.28 -12.70
C ILE A 133 16.46 8.91 -14.02
N THR A 134 16.72 10.21 -14.05
CA THR A 134 17.07 10.94 -15.28
C THR A 134 18.42 10.53 -15.85
N HIS A 135 19.28 9.93 -15.03
CA HIS A 135 20.58 9.39 -15.44
C HIS A 135 20.46 8.04 -16.17
N LEU A 136 19.30 7.35 -16.05
CA LEU A 136 19.08 6.10 -16.76
C LEU A 136 18.73 6.34 -18.24
N PRO A 137 19.15 5.42 -19.16
CA PRO A 137 18.73 5.52 -20.56
C PRO A 137 17.22 5.53 -20.71
N SER A 138 16.66 6.47 -21.46
CA SER A 138 15.19 6.59 -21.65
C SER A 138 14.56 5.28 -22.12
N ARG A 139 15.26 4.51 -22.98
CA ARG A 139 14.79 3.19 -23.42
C ARG A 139 14.64 2.20 -22.26
N THR A 140 15.59 2.19 -21.33
CA THR A 140 15.51 1.35 -20.12
C THR A 140 14.26 1.69 -19.32
N VAL A 141 14.06 2.96 -19.02
CA VAL A 141 12.90 3.46 -18.25
C VAL A 141 11.58 3.06 -18.92
N THR A 142 11.43 3.32 -20.22
CA THR A 142 10.18 3.06 -20.95
C THR A 142 9.89 1.57 -21.15
N THR A 143 10.92 0.73 -21.22
CA THR A 143 10.80 -0.73 -21.39
C THR A 143 10.56 -1.45 -20.06
N ARG A 144 11.27 -1.03 -19.00
CA ARG A 144 11.16 -1.67 -17.67
C ARG A 144 9.93 -1.22 -16.91
N PHE A 145 9.52 0.04 -17.07
CA PHE A 145 8.42 0.65 -16.33
C PHE A 145 7.36 1.27 -17.25
N PRO A 146 6.81 0.54 -18.23
CA PRO A 146 5.92 1.10 -19.25
C PRO A 146 4.63 1.69 -18.66
N HIS A 147 4.08 1.08 -17.62
CA HIS A 147 2.87 1.54 -16.95
C HIS A 147 3.12 2.84 -16.18
N ILE A 148 4.21 2.90 -15.40
CA ILE A 148 4.60 4.11 -14.67
C ILE A 148 4.88 5.25 -15.64
N TYR A 149 5.69 4.98 -16.69
CA TYR A 149 6.00 5.98 -17.70
C TYR A 149 4.75 6.55 -18.35
N ARG A 150 3.84 5.68 -18.81
CA ARG A 150 2.58 6.10 -19.46
C ARG A 150 1.68 6.87 -18.49
N PHE A 151 1.52 6.38 -17.26
CA PHE A 151 0.73 7.05 -16.25
C PHE A 151 1.24 8.47 -15.97
N CYS A 152 2.54 8.62 -15.68
CA CYS A 152 3.15 9.91 -15.43
C CYS A 152 3.05 10.83 -16.65
N LEU A 153 3.30 10.32 -17.86
CA LEU A 153 3.23 11.11 -19.09
C LEU A 153 1.82 11.65 -19.35
N ASN A 154 0.77 10.86 -19.10
CA ASN A 154 -0.62 11.30 -19.22
C ASN A 154 -1.00 12.41 -18.24
N HIS A 155 -0.23 12.55 -17.14
CA HIS A 155 -0.37 13.63 -16.16
C HIS A 155 0.69 14.75 -16.35
N GLY A 156 1.31 14.83 -17.53
CA GLY A 156 2.25 15.91 -17.89
C GLY A 156 3.68 15.72 -17.36
N LEU A 157 4.01 14.55 -16.78
CA LEU A 157 5.35 14.27 -16.23
C LEU A 157 6.11 13.25 -17.10
N ASN A 158 7.13 13.72 -17.80
CA ASN A 158 8.06 12.81 -18.49
C ASN A 158 9.19 12.40 -17.54
N ILE A 159 9.07 11.20 -16.96
CA ILE A 159 10.00 10.66 -15.96
C ILE A 159 11.40 10.33 -16.48
N THR A 160 11.60 10.35 -17.81
CA THR A 160 12.95 10.21 -18.41
C THR A 160 13.72 11.54 -18.43
N LYS A 161 13.05 12.64 -18.12
CA LYS A 161 13.62 14.00 -18.18
C LYS A 161 13.41 14.81 -16.89
N GLY A 162 12.47 14.39 -16.06
CA GLY A 162 12.09 15.09 -14.84
C GLY A 162 12.04 14.17 -13.63
N LEU A 163 12.15 14.76 -12.46
CA LEU A 163 12.08 14.08 -11.18
C LEU A 163 10.65 13.65 -10.89
N ILE A 164 10.47 12.47 -10.30
CA ILE A 164 9.15 11.91 -9.94
C ILE A 164 8.80 12.36 -8.52
N PRO A 165 7.82 13.25 -8.31
CA PRO A 165 7.42 13.65 -6.97
C PRO A 165 6.72 12.51 -6.25
N VAL A 166 7.20 12.16 -5.05
CA VAL A 166 6.68 11.05 -4.26
C VAL A 166 6.56 11.40 -2.78
N ALA A 167 5.65 10.71 -2.10
CA ALA A 167 5.53 10.74 -0.64
C ALA A 167 5.02 9.39 -0.14
N PRO A 168 5.20 9.04 1.16
CA PRO A 168 4.63 7.85 1.73
C PRO A 168 3.10 7.88 1.69
N ALA A 169 2.50 6.74 1.36
CA ALA A 169 1.06 6.54 1.36
C ALA A 169 0.70 5.18 1.97
N ALA A 170 -0.46 5.09 2.62
CA ALA A 170 -0.97 3.84 3.14
C ALA A 170 -1.10 2.82 2.01
N HIS A 171 -0.66 1.57 2.25
CA HIS A 171 -0.50 0.61 1.18
C HIS A 171 -1.03 -0.79 1.50
N TYR A 172 -0.77 -1.30 2.71
CA TYR A 172 -1.19 -2.65 3.09
C TYR A 172 -1.49 -2.72 4.58
N MET A 173 -2.64 -3.29 4.92
CA MET A 173 -3.06 -3.57 6.28
C MET A 173 -2.50 -4.92 6.71
N MET A 174 -1.66 -4.95 7.76
CA MET A 174 -1.06 -6.19 8.28
C MET A 174 -1.87 -6.81 9.41
N GLY A 175 -2.67 -6.02 10.08
CA GLY A 175 -3.68 -6.46 11.02
C GLY A 175 -4.98 -6.87 10.33
N GLY A 176 -5.93 -7.37 11.10
CA GLY A 176 -7.24 -7.78 10.59
C GLY A 176 -7.91 -8.83 11.46
N VAL A 177 -8.77 -9.62 10.85
CA VAL A 177 -9.44 -10.74 11.50
C VAL A 177 -8.40 -11.82 11.85
N LYS A 178 -8.25 -12.10 13.13
CA LYS A 178 -7.29 -13.12 13.61
C LYS A 178 -7.67 -14.50 13.11
N THR A 179 -6.73 -15.18 12.47
CA THR A 179 -6.91 -16.54 11.96
C THR A 179 -5.75 -17.44 12.34
N ASN A 180 -5.99 -18.74 12.30
CA ASN A 180 -4.92 -19.73 12.30
C ASN A 180 -4.41 -19.99 10.86
N SER A 181 -3.47 -20.93 10.69
CA SER A 181 -2.90 -21.31 9.39
C SER A 181 -3.91 -21.94 8.40
N TRP A 182 -5.12 -22.26 8.84
CA TRP A 182 -6.20 -22.78 8.01
C TRP A 182 -7.24 -21.70 7.66
N GLY A 183 -6.99 -20.45 8.05
CA GLY A 183 -7.93 -19.34 7.85
C GLY A 183 -9.13 -19.36 8.80
N GLU A 184 -9.14 -20.24 9.81
CA GLU A 184 -10.24 -20.33 10.78
C GLU A 184 -10.14 -19.20 11.81
N THR A 185 -11.29 -18.56 12.08
CA THR A 185 -11.45 -17.58 13.16
C THR A 185 -11.87 -18.26 14.46
N ASN A 186 -12.07 -17.46 15.54
CA ASN A 186 -12.68 -17.96 16.79
C ASN A 186 -14.18 -18.29 16.64
N ILE A 187 -14.83 -17.93 15.53
CA ILE A 187 -16.24 -18.23 15.26
C ILE A 187 -16.34 -19.45 14.37
N ALA A 188 -17.01 -20.50 14.84
CA ALA A 188 -17.21 -21.73 14.08
C ALA A 188 -17.90 -21.46 12.74
N GLY A 189 -17.28 -21.90 11.64
CA GLY A 189 -17.78 -21.72 10.27
C GLY A 189 -17.44 -20.36 9.64
N LEU A 190 -16.76 -19.46 10.36
CA LEU A 190 -16.25 -18.21 9.82
C LEU A 190 -14.75 -18.33 9.56
N PHE A 191 -14.34 -18.02 8.33
CA PHE A 191 -12.96 -18.01 7.86
C PHE A 191 -12.61 -16.63 7.32
N ALA A 192 -11.31 -16.28 7.33
CA ALA A 192 -10.82 -15.11 6.64
C ALA A 192 -9.50 -15.41 5.92
N CYS A 193 -9.27 -14.75 4.77
CA CYS A 193 -8.03 -14.88 4.01
C CYS A 193 -7.70 -13.59 3.26
N GLY A 194 -6.44 -13.46 2.84
CA GLY A 194 -5.93 -12.24 2.21
C GLY A 194 -5.86 -11.08 3.18
N GLU A 195 -5.79 -9.86 2.68
CA GLU A 195 -5.53 -8.63 3.47
C GLU A 195 -6.58 -8.32 4.55
N THR A 196 -7.74 -8.98 4.56
CA THR A 196 -8.71 -8.85 5.65
C THR A 196 -8.36 -9.72 6.86
N ALA A 197 -7.52 -10.74 6.68
CA ALA A 197 -7.08 -11.64 7.73
C ALA A 197 -5.80 -11.14 8.41
N CYS A 198 -5.57 -11.56 9.64
CA CYS A 198 -4.29 -11.44 10.33
C CYS A 198 -3.83 -12.82 10.78
N THR A 199 -2.95 -13.44 10.00
CA THR A 199 -2.32 -14.73 10.29
C THR A 199 -1.05 -14.57 11.14
N GLY A 200 -0.55 -13.33 11.29
CA GLY A 200 0.73 -13.00 11.92
C GLY A 200 1.94 -13.18 11.01
N VAL A 201 1.77 -13.66 9.77
CA VAL A 201 2.88 -13.92 8.83
C VAL A 201 3.66 -12.65 8.47
N HIS A 202 3.02 -11.50 8.50
CA HIS A 202 3.64 -10.22 8.14
C HIS A 202 4.32 -9.51 9.31
N GLY A 203 3.90 -9.79 10.55
CA GLY A 203 4.37 -9.02 11.71
C GLY A 203 4.17 -7.52 11.51
N ALA A 204 5.13 -6.72 11.97
CA ALA A 204 5.07 -5.25 11.87
C ALA A 204 5.60 -4.68 10.54
N ASN A 205 6.10 -5.50 9.62
CA ASN A 205 6.69 -5.02 8.36
C ASN A 205 6.61 -6.09 7.26
N ARG A 206 5.58 -6.01 6.43
CA ARG A 206 5.30 -7.00 5.38
C ARG A 206 6.38 -7.00 4.29
N LEU A 207 6.85 -8.17 3.92
CA LEU A 207 7.64 -8.37 2.72
C LEU A 207 6.70 -8.43 1.50
N ALA A 208 7.03 -7.66 0.44
CA ALA A 208 6.11 -7.32 -0.64
C ALA A 208 5.36 -8.50 -1.29
N SER A 209 6.03 -9.61 -1.55
CA SER A 209 5.44 -10.75 -2.25
C SER A 209 4.67 -11.72 -1.36
N ASN A 210 4.83 -11.64 -0.04
CA ASN A 210 4.22 -12.60 0.90
C ASN A 210 2.71 -12.46 1.01
N SER A 211 2.15 -11.29 0.70
CA SER A 211 0.70 -11.08 0.72
C SER A 211 -0.09 -11.92 -0.29
N LEU A 212 0.57 -12.53 -1.27
CA LEU A 212 -0.09 -13.45 -2.21
C LEU A 212 -0.26 -14.87 -1.62
N LEU A 213 0.37 -15.13 -0.48
CA LEU A 213 0.32 -16.43 0.19
C LEU A 213 -0.67 -16.45 1.36
N GLU A 214 -1.12 -15.29 1.85
CA GLU A 214 -2.11 -15.09 2.89
C GLU A 214 -3.53 -15.04 2.32
#